data_c783eb80bec11e54a81975ef25ea5dfb
#
_entry.id   c783eb80bec11e54a81975ef25ea5dfb
#
_cell.length_a   1.000
_cell.length_b   1.000
_cell.length_c   1.000
_cell.angle_alpha   90.00
_cell.angle_beta   90.00
_cell.angle_gamma   90.00
#
_symmetry.space_group_name_H-M   'P 1'
#
loop_
_entity.id
_entity.type
_entity.pdbx_description
1 polymer ?
#
loop_
_entity_poly.entity_id
_entity_poly.type
_entity_poly.pdbx_seq_one_letter_code
_entity_poly.pdbx_strand_id
1 'polypeptide(L)'
;ITQGNPLPDINILKWMQFLQTIALFLLPSLMLAYLCAQAPVSWLQLDRKVDRKVFLWAVGIMLVALPAINLLADINQQMVLPTWLSGVEEWMKSKEAEAEWLTKQFMSATTIGGLFVNLYLMAVLPAVSEEITFRGVLQQLFQGSKVSMIQASKVPHLAIWCTAIIFSAIHMQFYGFIPRMLLGALFGYMFVWT
;
A
#
# COMPACT_ATOMS: atom_id res chain seq x y z
N ILE A 1 -7.10 -16.26 -20.16
CA ILE A 1 -6.17 -15.63 -21.13
C ILE A 1 -6.82 -15.84 -22.48
N THR A 2 -7.51 -14.82 -23.00
CA THR A 2 -8.15 -14.85 -24.30
C THR A 2 -7.06 -14.86 -25.39
N GLN A 3 -6.98 -15.96 -26.12
CA GLN A 3 -6.16 -16.11 -27.31
C GLN A 3 -6.57 -15.02 -28.32
N GLY A 4 -5.64 -14.11 -28.63
CA GLY A 4 -5.79 -13.25 -29.80
C GLY A 4 -5.48 -11.76 -29.67
N ASN A 5 -5.36 -11.17 -28.46
CA ASN A 5 -4.90 -9.80 -28.37
C ASN A 5 -3.38 -9.74 -28.16
N PRO A 6 -2.64 -8.94 -28.97
CA PRO A 6 -1.23 -8.71 -28.72
C PRO A 6 -1.05 -8.16 -27.30
N LEU A 7 -0.07 -8.68 -26.55
CA LEU A 7 0.26 -8.18 -25.24
C LEU A 7 0.52 -6.67 -25.31
N PRO A 8 -0.03 -5.88 -24.36
CA PRO A 8 0.21 -4.45 -24.38
C PRO A 8 1.72 -4.17 -24.24
N ASP A 9 2.20 -3.16 -24.95
CA ASP A 9 3.60 -2.71 -24.86
C ASP A 9 3.92 -2.40 -23.39
N ILE A 10 5.07 -2.85 -22.92
CA ILE A 10 5.56 -2.62 -21.56
C ILE A 10 5.60 -1.11 -21.21
N ASN A 11 5.85 -0.25 -22.19
CA ASN A 11 5.83 1.19 -21.97
C ASN A 11 4.41 1.70 -21.72
N ILE A 12 3.41 1.13 -22.36
CA ILE A 12 1.99 1.46 -22.09
C ILE A 12 1.64 1.05 -20.67
N LEU A 13 2.04 -0.15 -20.23
CA LEU A 13 1.82 -0.61 -18.86
C LEU A 13 2.49 0.31 -17.82
N LYS A 14 3.70 0.77 -18.08
CA LYS A 14 4.42 1.72 -17.23
C LYS A 14 3.69 3.06 -17.12
N TRP A 15 3.22 3.60 -18.24
CA TRP A 15 2.43 4.82 -18.24
C TRP A 15 1.09 4.65 -17.52
N MET A 16 0.42 3.53 -17.70
CA MET A 16 -0.83 3.22 -16.97
C MET A 16 -0.57 3.17 -15.47
N GLN A 17 0.47 2.46 -15.01
CA GLN A 17 0.86 2.40 -13.61
C GLN A 17 1.15 3.79 -13.03
N PHE A 18 1.94 4.60 -13.74
CA PHE A 18 2.24 5.98 -13.33
C PHE A 18 0.96 6.82 -13.18
N LEU A 19 0.14 6.86 -14.24
CA LEU A 19 -1.11 7.64 -14.24
C LEU A 19 -2.09 7.16 -13.17
N GLN A 20 -2.23 5.85 -13.00
CA GLN A 20 -3.09 5.25 -12.00
C GLN A 20 -2.64 5.64 -10.59
N THR A 21 -1.37 5.57 -10.27
CA THR A 21 -0.84 5.95 -8.96
C THR A 21 -1.08 7.43 -8.66
N ILE A 22 -0.83 8.31 -9.64
CA ILE A 22 -1.08 9.75 -9.49
C ILE A 22 -2.58 10.02 -9.33
N ALA A 23 -3.42 9.45 -10.20
CA ALA A 23 -4.84 9.76 -10.25
C ALA A 23 -5.65 9.19 -9.09
N LEU A 24 -5.30 8.00 -8.58
CA LEU A 24 -6.05 7.35 -7.52
C LEU A 24 -5.54 7.66 -6.11
N PHE A 25 -4.26 7.94 -5.97
CA PHE A 25 -3.66 8.14 -4.64
C PHE A 25 -3.20 9.59 -4.44
N LEU A 26 -2.26 10.07 -5.23
CA LEU A 26 -1.60 11.33 -4.95
C LEU A 26 -2.54 12.53 -5.15
N LEU A 27 -3.20 12.61 -6.31
CA LEU A 27 -4.06 13.75 -6.65
C LEU A 27 -5.25 13.91 -5.70
N PRO A 28 -6.06 12.87 -5.40
CA PRO A 28 -7.16 13.00 -4.44
C PRO A 28 -6.69 13.39 -3.04
N SER A 29 -5.55 12.85 -2.60
CA SER A 29 -5.00 13.15 -1.28
C SER A 29 -4.56 14.60 -1.15
N LEU A 30 -3.87 15.12 -2.17
CA LEU A 30 -3.48 16.53 -2.20
C LEU A 30 -4.70 17.46 -2.33
N MET A 31 -5.67 17.10 -3.14
CA MET A 31 -6.93 17.86 -3.26
C MET A 31 -7.68 17.91 -1.93
N LEU A 32 -7.83 16.77 -1.24
CA LEU A 32 -8.49 16.73 0.06
C LEU A 32 -7.73 17.57 1.09
N ALA A 33 -6.41 17.48 1.14
CA ALA A 33 -5.61 18.30 2.03
C ALA A 33 -5.79 19.80 1.75
N TYR A 34 -5.81 20.18 0.48
CA TYR A 34 -6.02 21.57 0.06
C TYR A 34 -7.42 22.09 0.40
N LEU A 35 -8.45 21.25 0.25
CA LEU A 35 -9.84 21.63 0.53
C LEU A 35 -10.19 21.61 2.02
N CYS A 36 -9.56 20.73 2.82
CA CYS A 36 -9.90 20.51 4.23
C CYS A 36 -9.00 21.25 5.21
N ALA A 37 -7.83 21.73 4.79
CA ALA A 37 -6.85 22.31 5.70
C ALA A 37 -6.36 23.69 5.23
N GLN A 38 -6.16 24.62 6.21
CA GLN A 38 -5.56 25.92 5.95
C GLN A 38 -4.06 25.82 5.62
N ALA A 39 -3.39 24.76 6.12
CA ALA A 39 -1.98 24.46 5.88
C ALA A 39 -1.85 22.99 5.41
N PRO A 40 -2.05 22.69 4.11
CA PRO A 40 -2.10 21.33 3.57
C PRO A 40 -0.84 20.49 3.85
N VAL A 41 0.34 21.10 3.73
CA VAL A 41 1.63 20.42 3.95
C VAL A 41 1.79 19.96 5.39
N SER A 42 1.46 20.84 6.34
CA SER A 42 1.49 20.53 7.78
C SER A 42 0.38 19.55 8.18
N TRP A 43 -0.78 19.66 7.54
CA TRP A 43 -1.88 18.72 7.76
C TRP A 43 -1.50 17.29 7.31
N LEU A 44 -0.81 17.15 6.18
CA LEU A 44 -0.26 15.86 5.70
C LEU A 44 1.02 15.44 6.47
N GLN A 45 1.50 16.25 7.40
CA GLN A 45 2.73 16.05 8.18
C GLN A 45 4.01 15.92 7.32
N LEU A 46 4.01 16.50 6.12
CA LEU A 46 5.15 16.45 5.20
C LEU A 46 6.28 17.43 5.56
N ASP A 47 6.04 18.39 6.45
CA ASP A 47 7.01 19.35 6.97
C ASP A 47 7.75 18.87 8.23
N ARG A 48 7.38 17.72 8.78
CA ARG A 48 8.05 17.17 9.96
C ARG A 48 9.46 16.68 9.64
N LYS A 49 10.39 17.11 10.46
CA LYS A 49 11.78 16.64 10.37
C LYS A 49 11.89 15.31 11.13
N VAL A 50 12.24 14.26 10.40
CA VAL A 50 12.49 12.94 11.01
C VAL A 50 13.90 12.93 11.61
N ASP A 51 14.02 12.59 12.89
CA ASP A 51 15.33 12.38 13.54
C ASP A 51 16.02 11.17 12.88
N ARG A 52 17.33 11.29 12.67
CA ARG A 52 18.17 10.19 12.14
C ARG A 52 18.03 8.90 12.95
N LYS A 53 17.91 9.01 14.28
CA LYS A 53 17.72 7.84 15.15
C LYS A 53 16.40 7.14 14.85
N VAL A 54 15.31 7.89 14.69
CA VAL A 54 13.99 7.36 14.34
C VAL A 54 14.04 6.67 12.97
N PHE A 55 14.70 7.28 12.00
CA PHE A 55 14.88 6.66 10.68
C PHE A 55 15.66 5.33 10.76
N LEU A 56 16.78 5.29 11.53
CA LEU A 56 17.56 4.08 11.72
C LEU A 56 16.75 2.98 12.44
N TRP A 57 15.97 3.35 13.46
CA TRP A 57 15.07 2.41 14.12
C TRP A 57 14.01 1.87 13.16
N ALA A 58 13.42 2.72 12.31
CA ALA A 58 12.45 2.30 11.31
C ALA A 58 13.05 1.26 10.35
N VAL A 59 14.25 1.52 9.83
CA VAL A 59 14.98 0.58 8.98
C VAL A 59 15.28 -0.73 9.72
N GLY A 60 15.74 -0.64 10.98
CA GLY A 60 16.02 -1.82 11.81
C GLY A 60 14.78 -2.68 12.05
N ILE A 61 13.65 -2.07 12.39
CA ILE A 61 12.36 -2.75 12.58
C ILE A 61 11.94 -3.44 11.28
N MET A 62 12.06 -2.76 10.13
CA MET A 62 11.73 -3.34 8.83
C MET A 62 12.59 -4.57 8.50
N LEU A 63 13.91 -4.48 8.73
CA LEU A 63 14.81 -5.62 8.48
C LEU A 63 14.46 -6.83 9.37
N VAL A 64 14.15 -6.59 10.65
CA VAL A 64 13.73 -7.65 11.59
C VAL A 64 12.34 -8.20 11.22
N ALA A 65 11.46 -7.39 10.67
CA ALA A 65 10.12 -7.82 10.25
C ALA A 65 10.13 -8.72 8.99
N LEU A 66 11.15 -8.64 8.12
CA LEU A 66 11.20 -9.40 6.87
C LEU A 66 11.00 -10.91 7.04
N PRO A 67 11.69 -11.62 7.97
CA PRO A 67 11.46 -13.05 8.17
C PRO A 67 10.04 -13.36 8.63
N ALA A 68 9.46 -12.53 9.49
CA ALA A 68 8.09 -12.72 9.97
C ALA A 68 7.06 -12.47 8.85
N ILE A 69 7.30 -11.50 7.99
CA ILE A 69 6.48 -11.20 6.81
C ILE A 69 6.48 -12.40 5.85
N ASN A 70 7.67 -12.95 5.55
CA ASN A 70 7.79 -14.11 4.68
C ASN A 70 7.07 -15.34 5.26
N LEU A 71 7.28 -15.63 6.55
CA LEU A 71 6.58 -16.72 7.22
C LEU A 71 5.05 -16.54 7.16
N LEU A 72 4.56 -15.35 7.42
CA LEU A 72 3.12 -15.04 7.34
C LEU A 72 2.58 -15.14 5.92
N ALA A 73 3.38 -14.76 4.91
CA ALA A 73 3.01 -14.92 3.51
C ALA A 73 2.90 -16.40 3.14
N ASP A 74 3.86 -17.22 3.55
CA ASP A 74 3.85 -18.68 3.33
C ASP A 74 2.63 -19.34 3.98
N ILE A 75 2.31 -18.98 5.23
CA ILE A 75 1.12 -19.48 5.93
C ILE A 75 -0.16 -19.03 5.19
N ASN A 76 -0.21 -17.77 4.78
CA ASN A 76 -1.39 -17.22 4.10
C ASN A 76 -1.61 -17.85 2.72
N GLN A 77 -0.54 -18.22 2.01
CA GLN A 77 -0.61 -18.93 0.73
C GLN A 77 -1.16 -20.35 0.85
N GLN A 78 -1.02 -20.98 2.01
CA GLN A 78 -1.52 -22.33 2.27
C GLN A 78 -3.01 -22.36 2.66
N MET A 79 -3.65 -21.19 2.78
CA MET A 79 -5.07 -21.11 3.09
C MET A 79 -5.91 -21.71 1.94
N VAL A 80 -6.70 -22.71 2.28
CA VAL A 80 -7.71 -23.30 1.38
C VAL A 80 -9.09 -22.90 1.88
N LEU A 81 -9.89 -22.34 1.00
CA LEU A 81 -11.25 -21.97 1.36
C LEU A 81 -12.18 -23.19 1.37
N PRO A 82 -13.24 -23.18 2.17
CA PRO A 82 -14.26 -24.25 2.12
C PRO A 82 -14.87 -24.39 0.73
N THR A 83 -15.30 -25.58 0.36
CA THR A 83 -15.80 -25.91 -0.98
C THR A 83 -16.96 -25.03 -1.45
N TRP A 84 -17.78 -24.50 -0.54
CA TRP A 84 -18.87 -23.56 -0.85
C TRP A 84 -18.39 -22.16 -1.27
N LEU A 85 -17.09 -21.84 -1.06
CA LEU A 85 -16.43 -20.62 -1.52
C LEU A 85 -15.48 -20.86 -2.71
N SER A 86 -15.57 -21.99 -3.39
CA SER A 86 -14.66 -22.33 -4.51
C SER A 86 -14.62 -21.24 -5.59
N GLY A 87 -15.76 -20.62 -5.93
CA GLY A 87 -15.81 -19.54 -6.90
C GLY A 87 -15.07 -18.28 -6.44
N VAL A 88 -15.05 -17.99 -5.13
CA VAL A 88 -14.26 -16.90 -4.55
C VAL A 88 -12.78 -17.24 -4.61
N GLU A 89 -12.41 -18.47 -4.30
CA GLU A 89 -11.03 -18.94 -4.35
C GLU A 89 -10.46 -18.87 -5.78
N GLU A 90 -11.23 -19.29 -6.78
CA GLU A 90 -10.83 -19.18 -8.20
C GLU A 90 -10.63 -17.73 -8.62
N TRP A 91 -11.53 -16.84 -8.22
CA TRP A 91 -11.39 -15.41 -8.48
C TRP A 91 -10.14 -14.82 -7.78
N MET A 92 -9.87 -15.15 -6.52
CA MET A 92 -8.67 -14.76 -5.80
C MET A 92 -7.40 -15.22 -6.52
N LYS A 93 -7.35 -16.49 -6.93
CA LYS A 93 -6.22 -17.07 -7.69
C LYS A 93 -6.01 -16.36 -9.04
N SER A 94 -7.09 -16.00 -9.72
CA SER A 94 -7.00 -15.28 -11.00
C SER A 94 -6.42 -13.89 -10.81
N LYS A 95 -6.78 -13.17 -9.73
CA LYS A 95 -6.23 -11.85 -9.41
C LYS A 95 -4.76 -11.90 -9.00
N GLU A 96 -4.38 -12.90 -8.24
CA GLU A 96 -2.97 -13.13 -7.88
C GLU A 96 -2.11 -13.42 -9.11
N ALA A 97 -2.59 -14.30 -10.00
CA ALA A 97 -1.90 -14.61 -11.24
C ALA A 97 -1.76 -13.39 -12.17
N GLU A 98 -2.76 -12.52 -12.22
CA GLU A 98 -2.72 -11.26 -12.96
C GLU A 98 -1.64 -10.32 -12.40
N ALA A 99 -1.61 -10.15 -11.07
CA ALA A 99 -0.62 -9.33 -10.39
C ALA A 99 0.82 -9.86 -10.55
N GLU A 100 0.99 -11.17 -10.45
CA GLU A 100 2.29 -11.84 -10.66
C GLU A 100 2.77 -11.65 -12.10
N TRP A 101 1.86 -11.82 -13.07
CA TRP A 101 2.18 -11.61 -14.48
C TRP A 101 2.64 -10.16 -14.74
N LEU A 102 1.91 -9.16 -14.23
CA LEU A 102 2.29 -7.75 -14.35
C LEU A 102 3.67 -7.51 -13.73
N THR A 103 3.90 -8.02 -12.53
CA THR A 103 5.20 -7.88 -11.84
C THR A 103 6.34 -8.46 -12.69
N LYS A 104 6.15 -9.65 -13.26
CA LYS A 104 7.15 -10.28 -14.14
C LYS A 104 7.44 -9.44 -15.39
N GLN A 105 6.40 -8.82 -15.99
CA GLN A 105 6.60 -7.91 -17.13
C GLN A 105 7.46 -6.70 -16.75
N PHE A 106 7.18 -6.07 -15.62
CA PHE A 106 7.99 -4.94 -15.13
C PHE A 106 9.43 -5.35 -14.82
N MET A 107 9.63 -6.52 -14.23
CA MET A 107 10.98 -7.01 -13.87
C MET A 107 11.79 -7.50 -15.07
N SER A 108 11.23 -7.55 -16.26
CA SER A 108 11.94 -7.98 -17.49
C SER A 108 12.94 -6.97 -18.05
N ALA A 109 13.17 -5.83 -17.38
CA ALA A 109 14.12 -4.82 -17.83
C ALA A 109 15.56 -5.33 -17.82
N THR A 110 16.23 -5.23 -18.96
CA THR A 110 17.61 -5.70 -19.15
C THR A 110 18.66 -4.58 -19.08
N THR A 111 18.20 -3.32 -18.94
CA THR A 111 19.08 -2.15 -18.89
C THR A 111 19.09 -1.51 -17.52
N ILE A 112 20.22 -0.89 -17.14
CA ILE A 112 20.35 -0.14 -15.87
C ILE A 112 19.30 0.99 -15.79
N GLY A 113 19.09 1.74 -16.89
CA GLY A 113 18.05 2.77 -16.95
C GLY A 113 16.64 2.19 -16.73
N GLY A 114 16.34 1.04 -17.36
CA GLY A 114 15.09 0.32 -17.15
C GLY A 114 14.89 -0.13 -15.70
N LEU A 115 15.95 -0.56 -15.02
CA LEU A 115 15.93 -0.91 -13.61
C LEU A 115 15.54 0.28 -12.73
N PHE A 116 16.14 1.45 -12.93
CA PHE A 116 15.80 2.66 -12.18
C PHE A 116 14.36 3.12 -12.43
N VAL A 117 13.90 3.07 -13.68
CA VAL A 117 12.50 3.39 -14.02
C VAL A 117 11.55 2.42 -13.32
N ASN A 118 11.83 1.12 -13.33
CA ASN A 118 10.99 0.13 -12.66
C ASN A 118 11.01 0.31 -11.15
N LEU A 119 12.17 0.55 -10.54
CA LEU A 119 12.28 0.83 -9.10
C LEU A 119 11.46 2.07 -8.71
N TYR A 120 11.52 3.12 -9.52
CA TYR A 120 10.72 4.32 -9.28
C TYR A 120 9.22 4.04 -9.39
N LEU A 121 8.77 3.39 -10.45
CA LEU A 121 7.36 3.16 -10.74
C LEU A 121 6.71 2.10 -9.84
N MET A 122 7.46 1.06 -9.44
CA MET A 122 6.92 -0.06 -8.66
C MET A 122 7.15 0.06 -7.16
N ALA A 123 8.13 0.86 -6.73
CA ALA A 123 8.46 0.98 -5.31
C ALA A 123 8.34 2.42 -4.81
N VAL A 124 9.11 3.36 -5.35
CA VAL A 124 9.20 4.71 -4.78
C VAL A 124 7.90 5.48 -4.93
N LEU A 125 7.37 5.55 -6.14
CA LEU A 125 6.17 6.30 -6.44
C LEU A 125 4.93 5.76 -5.70
N PRO A 126 4.61 4.45 -5.74
CA PRO A 126 3.52 3.89 -4.94
C PRO A 126 3.74 4.11 -3.44
N ALA A 127 4.92 3.80 -2.90
CA ALA A 127 5.19 3.94 -1.48
C ALA A 127 4.91 5.37 -0.97
N VAL A 128 5.41 6.40 -1.67
CA VAL A 128 5.15 7.79 -1.29
C VAL A 128 3.68 8.15 -1.42
N SER A 129 3.05 7.79 -2.53
CA SER A 129 1.65 8.13 -2.80
C SER A 129 0.69 7.43 -1.83
N GLU A 130 0.95 6.18 -1.52
CA GLU A 130 0.17 5.39 -0.57
C GLU A 130 0.35 5.90 0.86
N GLU A 131 1.57 6.24 1.30
CA GLU A 131 1.78 6.82 2.63
C GLU A 131 1.04 8.16 2.79
N ILE A 132 1.07 9.02 1.79
CA ILE A 132 0.31 10.28 1.81
C ILE A 132 -1.20 9.98 1.91
N THR A 133 -1.70 9.02 1.14
CA THR A 133 -3.12 8.67 1.12
C THR A 133 -3.57 8.01 2.41
N PHE A 134 -2.86 6.98 2.85
CA PHE A 134 -3.31 6.16 3.98
C PHE A 134 -2.97 6.79 5.33
N ARG A 135 -1.76 7.31 5.52
CA ARG A 135 -1.35 7.91 6.80
C ARG A 135 -1.63 9.40 6.84
N GLY A 136 -1.30 10.10 5.76
CA GLY A 136 -1.51 11.53 5.65
C GLY A 136 -2.98 11.94 5.59
N VAL A 137 -3.85 11.13 4.96
CA VAL A 137 -5.28 11.45 4.80
C VAL A 137 -6.17 10.48 5.58
N LEU A 138 -6.25 9.22 5.16
CA LEU A 138 -7.28 8.29 5.63
C LEU A 138 -7.20 8.03 7.13
N GLN A 139 -6.01 7.74 7.65
CA GLN A 139 -5.79 7.50 9.07
C GLN A 139 -6.13 8.73 9.90
N GLN A 140 -5.75 9.94 9.44
CA GLN A 140 -6.09 11.18 10.14
C GLN A 140 -7.60 11.46 10.12
N LEU A 141 -8.29 11.19 9.01
CA LEU A 141 -9.75 11.31 8.94
C LEU A 141 -10.43 10.39 9.95
N PHE A 142 -9.97 9.16 10.10
CA PHE A 142 -10.49 8.24 11.12
C PHE A 142 -10.16 8.68 12.55
N GLN A 143 -9.06 9.39 12.77
CA GLN A 143 -8.68 9.91 14.07
C GLN A 143 -9.47 11.18 14.45
N GLY A 144 -9.69 12.09 13.50
CA GLY A 144 -10.24 13.43 13.74
C GLY A 144 -11.74 13.56 13.52
N SER A 145 -12.39 12.55 12.97
CA SER A 145 -13.81 12.60 12.63
C SER A 145 -14.68 12.59 13.89
N LYS A 146 -15.43 13.69 14.13
CA LYS A 146 -16.53 13.73 15.12
C LYS A 146 -17.64 12.72 14.81
N VAL A 147 -17.64 12.12 13.63
CA VAL A 147 -18.51 11.01 13.21
C VAL A 147 -18.02 9.67 13.77
N SER A 148 -16.78 9.62 14.28
CA SER A 148 -16.27 8.45 14.97
C SER A 148 -17.02 8.30 16.29
N MET A 149 -17.89 7.28 16.40
CA MET A 149 -18.34 6.74 17.69
C MET A 149 -17.14 6.24 18.53
N ILE A 150 -15.95 6.42 18.05
CA ILE A 150 -14.67 6.01 18.61
C ILE A 150 -14.11 7.25 19.27
N GLN A 151 -14.60 7.49 20.47
CA GLN A 151 -14.11 8.55 21.33
C GLN A 151 -12.59 8.39 21.52
N ALA A 152 -11.87 9.47 21.26
CA ALA A 152 -10.43 9.57 21.26
C ALA A 152 -9.75 8.82 22.42
N SER A 153 -9.38 7.59 22.18
CA SER A 153 -8.32 6.94 22.94
C SER A 153 -7.02 7.71 22.67
N LYS A 154 -6.16 7.85 23.67
CA LYS A 154 -4.86 8.52 23.53
C LYS A 154 -3.99 7.93 22.41
N VAL A 155 -4.30 6.71 21.95
CA VAL A 155 -3.70 6.04 20.79
C VAL A 155 -4.82 5.60 19.87
N PRO A 156 -4.82 6.02 18.61
CA PRO A 156 -5.90 5.78 17.66
C PRO A 156 -5.83 4.35 17.06
N HIS A 157 -5.80 3.33 17.92
CA HIS A 157 -5.66 1.92 17.49
C HIS A 157 -6.64 1.54 16.40
N LEU A 158 -7.91 1.91 16.56
CA LEU A 158 -8.94 1.52 15.59
C LEU A 158 -8.74 2.23 14.25
N ALA A 159 -8.35 3.50 14.24
CA ALA A 159 -8.03 4.21 13.00
C ALA A 159 -6.87 3.55 12.25
N ILE A 160 -5.82 3.14 12.98
CA ILE A 160 -4.67 2.44 12.43
C ILE A 160 -5.10 1.11 11.81
N TRP A 161 -5.85 0.28 12.54
CA TRP A 161 -6.26 -1.02 12.06
C TRP A 161 -7.27 -0.94 10.91
N CYS A 162 -8.25 -0.04 10.96
CA CYS A 162 -9.16 0.20 9.83
C CYS A 162 -8.41 0.62 8.58
N THR A 163 -7.46 1.56 8.71
CA THR A 163 -6.63 1.99 7.59
C THR A 163 -5.78 0.85 7.04
N ALA A 164 -5.19 0.02 7.90
CA ALA A 164 -4.37 -1.12 7.50
C ALA A 164 -5.17 -2.21 6.77
N ILE A 165 -6.41 -2.48 7.21
CA ILE A 165 -7.33 -3.40 6.56
C ILE A 165 -7.69 -2.88 5.16
N ILE A 166 -8.08 -1.61 5.03
CA ILE A 166 -8.42 -0.99 3.75
C ILE A 166 -7.19 -0.98 2.83
N PHE A 167 -6.02 -0.60 3.35
CA PHE A 167 -4.75 -0.64 2.62
C PHE A 167 -4.47 -2.01 2.02
N SER A 168 -4.64 -3.07 2.81
CA SER A 168 -4.42 -4.43 2.31
C SER A 168 -5.50 -4.87 1.32
N ALA A 169 -6.76 -4.52 1.57
CA ALA A 169 -7.90 -4.95 0.75
C ALA A 169 -7.85 -4.38 -0.67
N ILE A 170 -7.46 -3.12 -0.86
CA ILE A 170 -7.44 -2.49 -2.20
C ILE A 170 -6.41 -3.10 -3.15
N HIS A 171 -5.42 -3.81 -2.63
CA HIS A 171 -4.43 -4.49 -3.47
C HIS A 171 -4.99 -5.73 -4.18
N MET A 172 -6.14 -6.25 -3.74
CA MET A 172 -6.80 -7.42 -4.33
C MET A 172 -5.91 -8.67 -4.43
N GLN A 173 -4.84 -8.72 -3.64
CA GLN A 173 -3.89 -9.83 -3.52
C GLN A 173 -4.12 -10.52 -2.18
N PHE A 174 -4.97 -11.52 -2.18
CA PHE A 174 -5.51 -12.12 -0.96
C PHE A 174 -4.49 -12.99 -0.21
N TYR A 175 -3.60 -13.63 -0.93
CA TYR A 175 -2.52 -14.42 -0.33
C TYR A 175 -1.43 -13.57 0.33
N GLY A 176 -1.37 -12.27 0.03
CA GLY A 176 -0.55 -11.28 0.72
C GLY A 176 -1.33 -10.41 1.73
N PHE A 177 -2.62 -10.69 1.99
CA PHE A 177 -3.49 -9.81 2.76
C PHE A 177 -3.00 -9.62 4.20
N ILE A 178 -2.77 -10.70 4.95
CA ILE A 178 -2.38 -10.64 6.36
C ILE A 178 -1.03 -9.94 6.55
N PRO A 179 0.06 -10.34 5.86
CA PRO A 179 1.34 -9.66 6.03
C PRO A 179 1.29 -8.19 5.63
N ARG A 180 0.55 -7.83 4.58
CA ARG A 180 0.38 -6.44 4.16
C ARG A 180 -0.42 -5.61 5.15
N MET A 181 -1.48 -6.17 5.73
CA MET A 181 -2.27 -5.55 6.79
C MET A 181 -1.41 -5.27 8.03
N LEU A 182 -0.60 -6.23 8.45
CA LEU A 182 0.30 -6.06 9.60
C LEU A 182 1.39 -5.01 9.34
N LEU A 183 1.97 -4.98 8.14
CA LEU A 183 2.87 -3.90 7.72
C LEU A 183 2.15 -2.55 7.71
N GLY A 184 0.94 -2.51 7.20
CA GLY A 184 0.10 -1.32 7.21
C GLY A 184 -0.14 -0.80 8.63
N ALA A 185 -0.44 -1.67 9.58
CA ALA A 185 -0.59 -1.31 10.99
C ALA A 185 0.73 -0.82 11.60
N LEU A 186 1.85 -1.51 11.32
CA LEU A 186 3.19 -1.10 11.77
C LEU A 186 3.51 0.34 11.34
N PHE A 187 3.35 0.66 10.05
CA PHE A 187 3.56 2.01 9.53
C PHE A 187 2.58 3.02 10.14
N GLY A 188 1.33 2.62 10.37
CA GLY A 188 0.36 3.46 11.05
C GLY A 188 0.75 3.81 12.48
N TYR A 189 1.31 2.87 13.24
CA TYR A 189 1.88 3.13 14.56
C TYR A 189 3.13 4.01 14.49
N MET A 190 4.03 3.72 13.57
CA MET A 190 5.23 4.55 13.37
C MET A 190 4.86 6.00 13.07
N PHE A 191 3.87 6.23 12.20
CA PHE A 191 3.39 7.57 11.87
C PHE A 191 2.83 8.34 13.08
N VAL A 192 2.21 7.64 14.06
CA VAL A 192 1.68 8.27 15.28
C VAL A 192 2.78 8.59 16.29
N TRP A 193 3.84 7.77 16.34
CA TRP A 193 4.90 7.89 17.35
C TRP A 193 6.07 8.76 16.92
N THR A 194 6.14 9.14 15.65
CA THR A 194 7.22 9.97 15.08
C THR A 194 6.72 11.34 14.69
#